data_420379daf2a2055b3d03be62cf6cc745
#
_entry.id   420379daf2a2055b3d03be62cf6cc745
#
_cell.length_a   1.000
_cell.length_b   1.000
_cell.length_c   1.000
_cell.angle_alpha   90.00
_cell.angle_beta   90.00
_cell.angle_gamma   90.00
#
_symmetry.space_group_name_H-M   'P 1'
#
loop_
_entity.id
_entity.type
_entity.pdbx_description
1 polymer ?
#
loop_
_entity_poly.entity_id
_entity_poly.type
_entity_poly.pdbx_seq_one_letter_code
_entity_poly.pdbx_strand_id
1 'polypeptide(L)'
;MKRTFKNIFLALTSSVIAFTSCIGDLDVNPLNPTEMSPNQAYGSSVGSYLQGLTKIYYSFINTSGLNVADGGASELIRAYWSCQEVTADACKCAWSNDAWVRALNTNTWSEAQNDATYAVYCRTILGISYANEFLRSTTDDLLDARGCDESVKKQVRAFRAETRFIRAYLYWMAMDTFGNVPFTTEDSPLGGGFVPTQVPRAELFNYIVGELNAIAASGDMPAAKSDYPRADIGSVYGLLARLYLNAEVYTASELVAGTPMWAEAKAACEEVYKLGYSICPDYAALFRGDNGENAQARGEFLFAVPYDAEDTQSYGGTGYLTFAAAAATDITDGTDDGFKAPTGINNGWAGIRVPDPYVQTYFTPAAYDFEAGTYSITDKRGQMFNIQGQTQDMALYEFITGWKCWKYNNYPHDKGPQDADALKTARTKSYSDIDFPLIRLGEIHLIYAEACMHLGAEAQALPKLKELADRAGVTATTTITQEFLVAERARELMWEAHRRTDLIRYGMYGGNTSYSWPFKGGDSAYGQTFEKYMELFSIPPTELASNEKLHQNPGYVDGSAAE
;
A
#
# COMPACT_ATOMS: atom_id res chain seq x y z
N MET A 1 22.57 75.36 3.14
CA MET A 1 23.19 74.12 3.61
C MET A 1 22.52 73.51 4.87
N LYS A 2 22.17 74.26 5.92
CA LYS A 2 21.56 73.66 7.15
C LYS A 2 20.15 73.10 6.98
N ARG A 3 19.33 73.57 6.04
CA ARG A 3 17.96 73.11 5.79
C ARG A 3 17.95 71.81 4.96
N THR A 4 18.89 71.63 4.07
CA THR A 4 19.00 70.42 3.22
C THR A 4 19.47 69.22 4.02
N PHE A 5 20.38 69.40 4.99
CA PHE A 5 20.83 68.32 5.87
C PHE A 5 19.72 67.82 6.83
N LYS A 6 18.83 68.69 7.30
CA LYS A 6 17.71 68.31 8.16
C LYS A 6 16.69 67.44 7.43
N ASN A 7 16.40 67.75 6.15
CA ASN A 7 15.44 66.99 5.34
C ASN A 7 16.01 65.62 4.88
N ILE A 8 17.34 65.53 4.68
CA ILE A 8 18.00 64.25 4.38
C ILE A 8 18.05 63.32 5.62
N PHE A 9 18.26 63.90 6.81
CA PHE A 9 18.27 63.14 8.06
C PHE A 9 16.84 62.66 8.45
N LEU A 10 15.79 63.46 8.18
CA LEU A 10 14.39 63.02 8.40
C LEU A 10 13.93 61.97 7.39
N ALA A 11 14.41 62.02 6.14
CA ALA A 11 14.09 61.04 5.12
C ALA A 11 14.82 59.70 5.37
N LEU A 12 16.05 59.71 5.90
CA LEU A 12 16.79 58.48 6.28
C LEU A 12 16.22 57.83 7.55
N THR A 13 15.76 58.62 8.55
CA THR A 13 15.08 58.06 9.74
C THR A 13 13.70 57.50 9.44
N SER A 14 12.92 58.08 8.53
CA SER A 14 11.63 57.54 8.10
C SER A 14 11.80 56.27 7.24
N SER A 15 12.86 56.13 6.44
CA SER A 15 13.12 54.87 5.70
C SER A 15 13.59 53.72 6.60
N VAL A 16 14.31 53.99 7.67
CA VAL A 16 14.75 52.93 8.62
C VAL A 16 13.57 52.46 9.46
N ILE A 17 12.60 53.33 9.81
CA ILE A 17 11.38 52.93 10.54
C ILE A 17 10.41 52.13 9.65
N ALA A 18 10.43 52.35 8.32
CA ALA A 18 9.57 51.61 7.39
C ALA A 18 10.08 50.17 7.12
N PHE A 19 11.36 49.86 7.40
CA PHE A 19 11.90 48.50 7.26
C PHE A 19 11.85 47.66 8.55
N THR A 20 11.49 48.25 9.70
CA THR A 20 11.35 47.50 10.97
C THR A 20 9.93 47.08 11.30
N SER A 21 8.96 47.44 10.43
CA SER A 21 7.54 47.21 10.69
C SER A 21 7.00 45.86 10.24
N CYS A 22 7.79 44.99 9.60
CA CYS A 22 7.30 43.72 9.06
C CYS A 22 7.94 42.47 9.66
N ILE A 23 8.82 42.58 10.67
CA ILE A 23 9.53 41.41 11.22
C ILE A 23 8.73 40.73 12.35
N GLY A 24 7.78 41.41 12.98
CA GLY A 24 6.92 40.84 14.04
C GLY A 24 5.52 40.44 13.58
N ASP A 25 5.14 40.77 12.35
CA ASP A 25 3.76 40.54 11.84
C ASP A 25 3.60 39.17 11.16
N LEU A 26 4.69 38.40 11.07
CA LEU A 26 4.68 37.04 10.51
C LEU A 26 4.54 35.93 11.59
N ASP A 27 4.70 36.29 12.85
CA ASP A 27 4.46 35.39 14.00
C ASP A 27 3.03 35.52 14.54
N VAL A 28 2.04 35.53 13.66
CA VAL A 28 0.63 35.55 14.06
C VAL A 28 0.19 34.16 14.49
N ASN A 29 -0.29 34.05 15.73
CA ASN A 29 -1.04 32.87 16.13
C ASN A 29 -2.33 32.79 15.31
N PRO A 30 -2.74 31.59 14.87
CA PRO A 30 -4.01 31.41 14.17
C PRO A 30 -5.17 32.05 14.95
N LEU A 31 -5.97 32.86 14.28
CA LEU A 31 -7.17 33.48 14.89
C LEU A 31 -8.28 32.44 15.12
N ASN A 32 -8.22 31.33 14.40
CA ASN A 32 -9.14 30.22 14.61
C ASN A 32 -8.66 29.38 15.81
N PRO A 33 -9.46 29.25 16.89
CA PRO A 33 -9.06 28.51 18.08
C PRO A 33 -8.90 26.99 17.84
N THR A 34 -9.33 26.48 16.69
CA THR A 34 -9.14 25.08 16.27
C THR A 34 -7.85 24.85 15.47
N GLU A 35 -7.17 25.92 15.07
CA GLU A 35 -5.88 25.87 14.38
C GLU A 35 -4.76 26.16 15.38
N MET A 36 -3.74 25.29 15.40
CA MET A 36 -2.56 25.46 16.24
C MET A 36 -1.33 25.61 15.36
N SER A 37 -0.44 26.55 15.72
CA SER A 37 0.91 26.56 15.15
C SER A 37 1.67 25.31 15.64
N PRO A 38 2.73 24.86 14.94
CA PRO A 38 3.58 23.74 15.41
C PRO A 38 4.09 23.94 16.85
N ASN A 39 4.44 25.16 17.23
CA ASN A 39 4.89 25.48 18.59
C ASN A 39 3.78 25.42 19.65
N GLN A 40 2.53 25.53 19.25
CA GLN A 40 1.38 25.31 20.14
C GLN A 40 0.99 23.83 20.21
N ALA A 41 1.19 23.09 19.11
CA ALA A 41 0.85 21.67 19.01
C ALA A 41 1.86 20.78 19.77
N TYR A 42 3.16 21.13 19.73
CA TYR A 42 4.22 20.34 20.33
C TYR A 42 4.77 21.02 21.59
N GLY A 43 4.68 20.32 22.71
CA GLY A 43 5.21 20.75 24.02
C GLY A 43 6.47 19.98 24.44
N SER A 44 6.69 19.92 25.76
CA SER A 44 7.82 19.19 26.35
C SER A 44 7.51 17.71 26.67
N SER A 45 6.28 17.24 26.44
CA SER A 45 5.88 15.85 26.70
C SER A 45 5.80 15.03 25.42
N VAL A 46 6.07 13.72 25.54
CA VAL A 46 6.07 12.79 24.40
C VAL A 46 4.70 12.63 23.74
N GLY A 47 3.60 12.84 24.48
CA GLY A 47 2.23 12.59 24.00
C GLY A 47 1.86 13.42 22.76
N SER A 48 2.28 14.70 22.68
CA SER A 48 2.00 15.54 21.51
C SER A 48 2.74 15.07 20.25
N TYR A 49 3.95 14.56 20.41
CA TYR A 49 4.74 13.98 19.30
C TYR A 49 4.16 12.65 18.84
N LEU A 50 3.66 11.82 19.76
CA LEU A 50 2.97 10.57 19.41
C LEU A 50 1.69 10.84 18.61
N GLN A 51 0.92 11.87 18.96
CA GLN A 51 -0.26 12.29 18.18
C GLN A 51 0.13 12.71 16.74
N GLY A 52 1.25 13.45 16.60
CA GLY A 52 1.80 13.79 15.29
C GLY A 52 2.18 12.56 14.47
N LEU A 53 2.85 11.59 15.08
CA LEU A 53 3.19 10.32 14.44
C LEU A 53 1.92 9.54 14.05
N THR A 54 0.93 9.44 14.93
CA THR A 54 -0.35 8.76 14.67
C THR A 54 -1.05 9.33 13.44
N LYS A 55 -1.03 10.66 13.25
CA LYS A 55 -1.58 11.31 12.05
C LYS A 55 -0.90 10.83 10.76
N ILE A 56 0.40 10.53 10.81
CA ILE A 56 1.15 10.02 9.64
C ILE A 56 0.73 8.59 9.32
N TYR A 57 0.61 7.72 10.33
CA TYR A 57 0.06 6.37 10.15
C TYR A 57 -1.38 6.40 9.62
N TYR A 58 -2.20 7.34 10.11
CA TYR A 58 -3.58 7.53 9.66
C TYR A 58 -3.69 7.83 8.15
N SER A 59 -2.62 8.29 7.49
CA SER A 59 -2.63 8.52 6.04
C SER A 59 -2.97 7.27 5.22
N PHE A 60 -2.70 6.06 5.73
CA PHE A 60 -3.03 4.80 5.06
C PHE A 60 -4.53 4.50 5.05
N ILE A 61 -5.28 4.92 6.07
CA ILE A 61 -6.69 4.56 6.29
C ILE A 61 -7.66 5.75 6.17
N ASN A 62 -7.15 6.95 5.86
CA ASN A 62 -7.96 8.16 5.74
C ASN A 62 -8.89 8.11 4.52
N THR A 63 -10.20 8.30 4.75
CA THR A 63 -11.24 8.34 3.72
C THR A 63 -11.82 9.75 3.48
N SER A 64 -11.34 10.78 4.20
CA SER A 64 -11.91 12.14 4.12
C SER A 64 -11.23 13.02 3.07
N GLY A 65 -11.95 14.01 2.55
CA GLY A 65 -11.38 15.14 1.81
C GLY A 65 -11.00 14.89 0.35
N LEU A 66 -11.32 13.73 -0.25
CA LEU A 66 -11.19 13.52 -1.69
C LEU A 66 -12.56 13.44 -2.36
N ASN A 67 -12.65 14.05 -3.55
CA ASN A 67 -13.85 13.99 -4.37
C ASN A 67 -13.79 12.76 -5.29
N VAL A 68 -14.23 11.63 -4.75
CA VAL A 68 -14.39 10.35 -5.48
C VAL A 68 -15.81 9.85 -5.29
N ALA A 69 -16.29 9.01 -6.21
CA ALA A 69 -17.68 8.56 -6.22
C ALA A 69 -18.06 7.70 -5.00
N ASP A 70 -17.10 6.94 -4.46
CA ASP A 70 -17.26 6.09 -3.28
C ASP A 70 -16.26 6.51 -2.20
N GLY A 71 -16.74 6.95 -1.04
CA GLY A 71 -15.90 7.40 0.08
C GLY A 71 -14.87 6.34 0.51
N GLY A 72 -15.23 5.05 0.55
CA GLY A 72 -14.32 3.94 0.84
C GLY A 72 -13.23 3.77 -0.23
N ALA A 73 -13.50 4.09 -1.50
CA ALA A 73 -12.52 4.04 -2.58
C ALA A 73 -11.42 5.10 -2.44
N SER A 74 -11.61 6.10 -1.60
CA SER A 74 -10.62 7.14 -1.31
C SER A 74 -9.54 6.72 -0.32
N GLU A 75 -9.66 5.57 0.33
CA GLU A 75 -8.63 5.04 1.23
C GLU A 75 -7.45 4.50 0.44
N LEU A 76 -6.22 4.79 0.93
CA LEU A 76 -4.99 4.42 0.22
C LEU A 76 -4.86 2.91 0.02
N ILE A 77 -5.14 2.09 1.05
CA ILE A 77 -4.97 0.62 0.96
C ILE A 77 -5.95 0.04 -0.07
N ARG A 78 -7.24 0.40 -0.03
CA ARG A 78 -8.23 -0.06 -1.01
C ARG A 78 -7.88 0.40 -2.43
N ALA A 79 -7.49 1.67 -2.58
CA ALA A 79 -7.14 2.24 -3.88
C ALA A 79 -5.91 1.56 -4.49
N TYR A 80 -4.84 1.42 -3.71
CA TYR A 80 -3.61 0.75 -4.15
C TYR A 80 -3.85 -0.74 -4.45
N TRP A 81 -4.58 -1.45 -3.57
CA TRP A 81 -4.99 -2.82 -3.83
C TRP A 81 -5.75 -2.96 -5.15
N SER A 82 -6.69 -2.06 -5.43
CA SER A 82 -7.44 -2.07 -6.69
C SER A 82 -6.52 -1.87 -7.90
N CYS A 83 -5.54 -0.98 -7.80
CA CYS A 83 -4.53 -0.80 -8.84
C CYS A 83 -3.64 -2.03 -9.04
N GLN A 84 -3.34 -2.80 -8.00
CA GLN A 84 -2.46 -3.96 -8.06
C GLN A 84 -3.16 -5.25 -8.48
N GLU A 85 -4.39 -5.48 -8.02
CA GLU A 85 -5.06 -6.77 -8.16
C GLU A 85 -6.15 -6.77 -9.25
N VAL A 86 -6.96 -5.67 -9.36
CA VAL A 86 -8.03 -5.61 -10.37
C VAL A 86 -7.47 -5.42 -11.78
N THR A 87 -6.30 -4.80 -11.91
CA THR A 87 -5.61 -4.63 -13.20
C THR A 87 -4.76 -5.84 -13.60
N ALA A 88 -4.77 -6.91 -12.79
CA ALA A 88 -3.99 -8.12 -13.00
C ALA A 88 -4.89 -9.35 -13.17
N ASP A 89 -4.28 -10.53 -13.28
CA ASP A 89 -4.96 -11.80 -13.51
C ASP A 89 -5.68 -12.38 -12.28
N ALA A 90 -5.40 -11.84 -11.07
CA ALA A 90 -5.87 -12.40 -9.81
C ALA A 90 -7.28 -11.97 -9.41
N CYS A 91 -7.84 -10.93 -10.03
CA CYS A 91 -9.13 -10.38 -9.63
C CYS A 91 -9.92 -9.82 -10.82
N LYS A 92 -11.23 -9.96 -10.76
CA LYS A 92 -12.19 -9.14 -11.52
C LYS A 92 -13.19 -8.50 -10.56
N CYS A 93 -13.79 -7.36 -10.93
CA CYS A 93 -14.83 -6.72 -10.15
C CYS A 93 -16.10 -6.52 -10.99
N ALA A 94 -17.25 -7.00 -10.50
CA ALA A 94 -18.51 -7.01 -11.25
C ALA A 94 -19.27 -5.67 -11.24
N TRP A 95 -18.73 -4.62 -10.60
CA TRP A 95 -19.41 -3.32 -10.46
C TRP A 95 -19.35 -2.50 -11.76
N SER A 96 -20.28 -2.78 -12.67
CA SER A 96 -20.33 -2.17 -14.01
C SER A 96 -20.72 -0.68 -14.02
N ASN A 97 -21.36 -0.19 -12.97
CA ASN A 97 -21.76 1.22 -12.90
C ASN A 97 -20.58 2.16 -12.59
N ASP A 98 -19.50 1.64 -12.02
CA ASP A 98 -18.32 2.42 -11.66
C ASP A 98 -17.34 2.48 -12.83
N ALA A 99 -17.25 3.62 -13.49
CA ALA A 99 -16.39 3.81 -14.67
C ALA A 99 -14.92 3.50 -14.36
N TRP A 100 -14.43 3.88 -13.19
CA TRP A 100 -13.07 3.61 -12.75
C TRP A 100 -12.79 2.10 -12.58
N VAL A 101 -13.77 1.34 -12.06
CA VAL A 101 -13.68 -0.13 -11.94
C VAL A 101 -13.61 -0.78 -13.32
N ARG A 102 -14.46 -0.35 -14.28
CA ARG A 102 -14.43 -0.88 -15.64
C ARG A 102 -13.06 -0.68 -16.29
N ALA A 103 -12.51 0.54 -16.17
CA ALA A 103 -11.21 0.86 -16.73
C ALA A 103 -10.07 0.00 -16.14
N LEU A 104 -10.09 -0.26 -14.83
CA LEU A 104 -9.11 -1.14 -14.18
C LEU A 104 -9.28 -2.60 -14.60
N ASN A 105 -10.51 -3.13 -14.59
CA ASN A 105 -10.78 -4.51 -14.99
C ASN A 105 -10.27 -4.87 -16.40
N THR A 106 -10.37 -3.92 -17.31
CA THR A 106 -10.09 -4.15 -18.74
C THR A 106 -8.77 -3.55 -19.19
N ASN A 107 -7.97 -2.98 -18.29
CA ASN A 107 -6.72 -2.29 -18.62
C ASN A 107 -6.92 -1.27 -19.75
N THR A 108 -7.97 -0.44 -19.63
CA THR A 108 -8.35 0.59 -20.63
C THR A 108 -8.46 1.98 -20.02
N TRP A 109 -7.80 2.21 -18.86
CA TRP A 109 -7.69 3.56 -18.34
C TRP A 109 -6.93 4.47 -19.31
N SER A 110 -7.26 5.74 -19.24
CA SER A 110 -6.66 6.80 -20.06
C SER A 110 -6.16 7.93 -19.16
N GLU A 111 -5.96 9.10 -19.75
CA GLU A 111 -5.64 10.34 -19.03
C GLU A 111 -6.81 10.86 -18.19
N ALA A 112 -8.04 10.39 -18.43
CA ALA A 112 -9.19 10.76 -17.63
C ALA A 112 -9.01 10.33 -16.17
N GLN A 113 -9.52 11.12 -15.25
CA GLN A 113 -9.42 10.80 -13.82
C GLN A 113 -10.06 9.45 -13.51
N ASN A 114 -9.30 8.61 -12.83
CA ASN A 114 -9.75 7.33 -12.28
C ASN A 114 -9.69 7.42 -10.75
N ASP A 115 -10.79 7.10 -10.06
CA ASP A 115 -10.92 7.31 -8.63
C ASP A 115 -9.85 6.58 -7.81
N ALA A 116 -9.47 5.36 -8.19
CA ALA A 116 -8.44 4.62 -7.46
C ALA A 116 -7.05 5.24 -7.67
N THR A 117 -6.65 5.51 -8.91
CA THR A 117 -5.34 6.12 -9.17
C THR A 117 -5.24 7.53 -8.58
N TYR A 118 -6.33 8.31 -8.66
CA TYR A 118 -6.41 9.63 -8.02
C TYR A 118 -6.25 9.53 -6.50
N ALA A 119 -6.91 8.58 -5.86
CA ALA A 119 -6.77 8.36 -4.42
C ALA A 119 -5.34 7.95 -4.04
N VAL A 120 -4.69 7.03 -4.78
CA VAL A 120 -3.29 6.65 -4.54
C VAL A 120 -2.39 7.88 -4.63
N TYR A 121 -2.54 8.69 -5.69
CA TYR A 121 -1.72 9.89 -5.89
C TYR A 121 -1.89 10.87 -4.72
N CYS A 122 -3.13 11.30 -4.46
CA CYS A 122 -3.40 12.31 -3.44
C CYS A 122 -3.04 11.85 -2.02
N ARG A 123 -3.33 10.57 -1.68
CA ARG A 123 -3.03 10.05 -0.33
C ARG A 123 -1.55 9.89 -0.07
N THR A 124 -0.78 9.44 -1.06
CA THR A 124 0.67 9.35 -0.92
C THR A 124 1.30 10.72 -0.75
N ILE A 125 0.94 11.71 -1.58
CA ILE A 125 1.48 13.07 -1.50
C ILE A 125 1.07 13.76 -0.18
N LEU A 126 -0.18 13.57 0.26
CA LEU A 126 -0.65 14.11 1.54
C LEU A 126 0.10 13.51 2.73
N GLY A 127 0.29 12.19 2.75
CA GLY A 127 1.06 11.50 3.80
C GLY A 127 2.53 11.93 3.84
N ILE A 128 3.16 12.11 2.67
CA ILE A 128 4.51 12.68 2.53
C ILE A 128 4.56 14.10 3.11
N SER A 129 3.52 14.92 2.85
CA SER A 129 3.45 16.29 3.38
C SER A 129 3.35 16.29 4.91
N TYR A 130 2.56 15.38 5.49
CA TYR A 130 2.49 15.21 6.95
C TYR A 130 3.83 14.77 7.54
N ALA A 131 4.52 13.84 6.89
CA ALA A 131 5.84 13.38 7.32
C ALA A 131 6.86 14.51 7.29
N ASN A 132 6.91 15.29 6.21
CA ASN A 132 7.80 16.44 6.08
C ASN A 132 7.56 17.49 7.15
N GLU A 133 6.29 17.81 7.44
CA GLU A 133 5.95 18.77 8.50
C GLU A 133 6.36 18.27 9.89
N PHE A 134 6.12 16.99 10.20
CA PHE A 134 6.56 16.41 11.46
C PHE A 134 8.08 16.47 11.61
N LEU A 135 8.83 16.07 10.59
CA LEU A 135 10.30 16.09 10.59
C LEU A 135 10.86 17.52 10.76
N ARG A 136 10.27 18.50 10.09
CA ARG A 136 10.62 19.92 10.21
C ARG A 136 10.36 20.45 11.62
N SER A 137 9.24 20.05 12.22
CA SER A 137 8.77 20.55 13.51
C SER A 137 9.40 19.85 14.71
N THR A 138 10.21 18.81 14.54
CA THR A 138 10.73 17.96 15.62
C THR A 138 12.25 17.80 15.60
N THR A 139 12.99 18.81 15.11
CA THR A 139 14.47 18.82 15.17
C THR A 139 14.96 18.91 16.60
N ASP A 140 16.17 18.44 16.86
CA ASP A 140 16.76 18.49 18.21
C ASP A 140 16.79 19.92 18.79
N ASP A 141 17.11 20.94 17.98
CA ASP A 141 17.09 22.35 18.39
C ASP A 141 15.69 22.80 18.84
N LEU A 142 14.63 22.37 18.16
CA LEU A 142 13.25 22.67 18.54
C LEU A 142 12.83 21.91 19.79
N LEU A 143 13.30 20.69 19.99
CA LEU A 143 13.06 19.93 21.20
C LEU A 143 13.75 20.59 22.40
N ASP A 144 14.97 21.09 22.24
CA ASP A 144 15.70 21.86 23.25
C ASP A 144 14.96 23.16 23.59
N ALA A 145 14.53 23.91 22.59
CA ALA A 145 13.77 25.15 22.79
C ALA A 145 12.43 24.94 23.53
N ARG A 146 11.82 23.74 23.40
CA ARG A 146 10.58 23.35 24.10
C ARG A 146 10.85 22.75 25.48
N GLY A 147 12.10 22.62 25.89
CA GLY A 147 12.48 22.07 27.21
C GLY A 147 12.32 20.56 27.34
N CYS A 148 12.40 19.81 26.24
CA CYS A 148 12.34 18.35 26.25
C CYS A 148 13.60 17.77 26.92
N ASP A 149 13.42 16.84 27.84
CA ASP A 149 14.53 16.09 28.42
C ASP A 149 15.08 15.02 27.45
N GLU A 150 16.21 14.40 27.77
CA GLU A 150 16.87 13.40 26.92
C GLU A 150 16.03 12.14 26.69
N SER A 151 15.13 11.79 27.64
CA SER A 151 14.22 10.66 27.48
C SER A 151 13.18 10.95 26.39
N VAL A 152 12.59 12.16 26.40
CA VAL A 152 11.64 12.62 25.38
C VAL A 152 12.35 12.74 24.03
N LYS A 153 13.55 13.35 23.96
CA LYS A 153 14.33 13.47 22.73
C LYS A 153 14.61 12.10 22.11
N LYS A 154 15.04 11.12 22.92
CA LYS A 154 15.28 9.75 22.43
C LYS A 154 14.02 9.14 21.80
N GLN A 155 12.86 9.29 22.42
CA GLN A 155 11.60 8.78 21.86
C GLN A 155 11.20 9.52 20.59
N VAL A 156 11.38 10.85 20.53
CA VAL A 156 11.08 11.64 19.33
C VAL A 156 12.02 11.29 18.17
N ARG A 157 13.31 10.98 18.45
CA ARG A 157 14.22 10.46 17.40
C ARG A 157 13.73 9.15 16.82
N ALA A 158 13.20 8.23 17.66
CA ALA A 158 12.55 7.02 17.15
C ALA A 158 11.31 7.34 16.29
N PHE A 159 10.44 8.26 16.73
CA PHE A 159 9.29 8.70 15.92
C PHE A 159 9.71 9.33 14.59
N ARG A 160 10.81 10.08 14.57
CA ARG A 160 11.39 10.62 13.33
C ARG A 160 11.88 9.51 12.40
N ALA A 161 12.51 8.47 12.93
CA ALA A 161 12.96 7.31 12.14
C ALA A 161 11.77 6.58 11.50
N GLU A 162 10.70 6.33 12.27
CA GLU A 162 9.44 5.77 11.75
C GLU A 162 8.80 6.69 10.69
N THR A 163 8.75 8.00 10.94
CA THR A 163 8.22 8.98 9.98
C THR A 163 8.98 8.95 8.66
N ARG A 164 10.32 8.89 8.71
CA ARG A 164 11.17 8.76 7.51
C ARG A 164 10.90 7.44 6.77
N PHE A 165 10.71 6.35 7.49
CA PHE A 165 10.32 5.07 6.92
C PHE A 165 8.96 5.16 6.22
N ILE A 166 7.93 5.71 6.86
CA ILE A 166 6.58 5.84 6.26
C ILE A 166 6.65 6.74 5.01
N ARG A 167 7.39 7.86 5.07
CA ARG A 167 7.62 8.71 3.89
C ARG A 167 8.27 7.94 2.74
N ALA A 168 9.29 7.14 3.03
CA ALA A 168 9.95 6.28 2.06
C ALA A 168 8.99 5.25 1.45
N TYR A 169 8.12 4.65 2.28
CA TYR A 169 7.10 3.71 1.85
C TYR A 169 6.06 4.37 0.93
N LEU A 170 5.56 5.55 1.29
CA LEU A 170 4.61 6.32 0.47
C LEU A 170 5.23 6.77 -0.86
N TYR A 171 6.50 7.19 -0.85
CA TYR A 171 7.24 7.48 -2.09
C TYR A 171 7.41 6.23 -2.95
N TRP A 172 7.67 5.06 -2.35
CA TRP A 172 7.72 3.80 -3.09
C TRP A 172 6.37 3.48 -3.75
N MET A 173 5.24 3.60 -3.02
CA MET A 173 3.90 3.38 -3.60
C MET A 173 3.64 4.33 -4.78
N ALA A 174 3.96 5.61 -4.63
CA ALA A 174 3.81 6.61 -5.68
C ALA A 174 4.70 6.32 -6.89
N MET A 175 5.97 5.95 -6.65
CA MET A 175 6.95 5.60 -7.69
C MET A 175 6.55 4.33 -8.46
N ASP A 176 6.09 3.29 -7.76
CA ASP A 176 5.64 2.03 -8.38
C ASP A 176 4.40 2.26 -9.27
N THR A 177 3.52 3.17 -8.85
CA THR A 177 2.26 3.45 -9.56
C THR A 177 2.43 4.44 -10.71
N PHE A 178 3.20 5.53 -10.50
CA PHE A 178 3.27 6.67 -11.43
C PHE A 178 4.65 6.95 -12.02
N GLY A 179 5.68 6.27 -11.57
CA GLY A 179 7.06 6.52 -12.02
C GLY A 179 7.62 7.84 -11.50
N ASN A 180 7.50 8.89 -12.29
CA ASN A 180 7.96 10.23 -11.92
C ASN A 180 6.88 10.96 -11.11
N VAL A 181 7.22 11.42 -9.90
CA VAL A 181 6.26 12.10 -9.01
C VAL A 181 6.87 13.39 -8.45
N PRO A 182 6.04 14.36 -7.99
CA PRO A 182 6.55 15.54 -7.32
C PRO A 182 7.35 15.17 -6.06
N PHE A 183 8.48 15.82 -5.87
CA PHE A 183 9.41 15.50 -4.79
C PHE A 183 9.55 16.65 -3.81
N THR A 184 9.37 16.36 -2.52
CA THR A 184 9.55 17.30 -1.41
C THR A 184 10.12 16.58 -0.19
N THR A 185 10.89 17.32 0.61
CA THR A 185 11.41 16.89 1.90
C THR A 185 11.09 17.93 2.98
N GLU A 186 11.51 17.69 4.22
CA GLU A 186 11.44 18.66 5.31
C GLU A 186 12.20 19.97 5.00
N ASP A 187 13.19 19.93 4.10
CA ASP A 187 13.98 21.09 3.70
C ASP A 187 13.37 21.88 2.55
N SER A 188 12.29 21.39 1.96
CA SER A 188 11.61 22.09 0.85
C SER A 188 10.97 23.39 1.33
N PRO A 189 10.98 24.47 0.51
CA PRO A 189 10.35 25.73 0.89
C PRO A 189 8.87 25.61 1.22
N LEU A 190 8.38 26.44 2.13
CA LEU A 190 6.96 26.53 2.50
C LEU A 190 6.32 27.79 1.93
N GLY A 191 5.12 27.68 1.38
CA GLY A 191 4.29 28.79 0.93
C GLY A 191 4.86 29.57 -0.26
N GLY A 192 4.36 30.76 -0.50
CA GLY A 192 4.97 31.75 -1.39
C GLY A 192 5.10 31.39 -2.87
N GLY A 193 4.29 30.45 -3.38
CA GLY A 193 4.38 30.03 -4.79
C GLY A 193 5.41 28.92 -5.05
N PHE A 194 5.91 28.25 -4.02
CA PHE A 194 6.68 27.02 -4.22
C PHE A 194 5.80 25.91 -4.79
N VAL A 195 6.22 25.41 -5.95
CA VAL A 195 5.55 24.30 -6.65
C VAL A 195 6.60 23.21 -6.84
N PRO A 196 6.35 21.98 -6.32
CA PRO A 196 7.33 20.89 -6.42
C PRO A 196 7.51 20.44 -7.87
N THR A 197 8.74 20.07 -8.22
CA THR A 197 9.07 19.45 -9.50
C THR A 197 8.99 17.94 -9.41
N GLN A 198 8.70 17.28 -10.52
CA GLN A 198 8.90 15.85 -10.64
C GLN A 198 10.38 15.50 -10.56
N VAL A 199 10.66 14.35 -9.97
CA VAL A 199 11.98 13.72 -9.98
C VAL A 199 11.92 12.46 -10.84
N PRO A 200 12.95 12.13 -11.64
CA PRO A 200 13.02 10.88 -12.38
C PRO A 200 12.91 9.65 -11.46
N ARG A 201 12.20 8.60 -11.92
CA ARG A 201 11.97 7.39 -11.12
C ARG A 201 13.25 6.79 -10.54
N ALA A 202 14.33 6.74 -11.32
CA ALA A 202 15.61 6.21 -10.86
C ALA A 202 16.25 7.06 -9.76
N GLU A 203 16.10 8.39 -9.81
CA GLU A 203 16.59 9.29 -8.75
C GLU A 203 15.76 9.12 -7.48
N LEU A 204 14.43 8.99 -7.62
CA LEU A 204 13.56 8.73 -6.48
C LEU A 204 13.87 7.37 -5.83
N PHE A 205 14.11 6.33 -6.63
CA PHE A 205 14.58 5.04 -6.14
C PHE A 205 15.85 5.18 -5.32
N ASN A 206 16.86 5.89 -5.83
CA ASN A 206 18.11 6.11 -5.11
C ASN A 206 17.90 6.90 -3.81
N TYR A 207 17.02 7.91 -3.82
CA TYR A 207 16.66 8.64 -2.60
C TYR A 207 16.01 7.71 -1.56
N ILE A 208 15.02 6.90 -1.94
CA ILE A 208 14.32 6.00 -1.03
C ILE A 208 15.31 4.98 -0.43
N VAL A 209 16.15 4.37 -1.25
CA VAL A 209 17.17 3.41 -0.80
C VAL A 209 18.17 4.09 0.14
N GLY A 210 18.62 5.31 -0.20
CA GLY A 210 19.50 6.11 0.65
C GLY A 210 18.91 6.42 2.03
N GLU A 211 17.63 6.84 2.06
CA GLU A 211 16.88 7.09 3.30
C GLU A 211 16.77 5.84 4.17
N LEU A 212 16.37 4.71 3.60
CA LEU A 212 16.22 3.47 4.35
C LEU A 212 17.55 2.96 4.91
N ASN A 213 18.63 3.03 4.15
CA ASN A 213 19.97 2.68 4.64
C ASN A 213 20.44 3.64 5.74
N ALA A 214 20.16 4.93 5.63
CA ALA A 214 20.47 5.91 6.69
C ALA A 214 19.66 5.65 7.97
N ILE A 215 18.36 5.26 7.85
CA ILE A 215 17.53 4.87 8.97
C ILE A 215 18.12 3.62 9.64
N ALA A 216 18.46 2.60 8.87
CA ALA A 216 19.04 1.36 9.40
C ALA A 216 20.37 1.59 10.14
N ALA A 217 21.19 2.52 9.66
CA ALA A 217 22.47 2.86 10.27
C ALA A 217 22.37 3.79 11.48
N SER A 218 21.26 4.54 11.66
CA SER A 218 21.12 5.54 12.72
C SER A 218 21.07 4.95 14.13
N GLY A 219 20.49 3.74 14.27
CA GLY A 219 20.19 3.13 15.56
C GLY A 219 18.96 3.72 16.27
N ASP A 220 18.24 4.66 15.63
CA ASP A 220 17.05 5.30 16.22
C ASP A 220 15.77 4.50 15.91
N MET A 221 15.78 3.64 14.87
CA MET A 221 14.61 2.84 14.53
C MET A 221 14.30 1.83 15.63
N PRO A 222 13.02 1.65 16.05
CA PRO A 222 12.64 0.66 17.04
C PRO A 222 13.15 -0.74 16.69
N ALA A 223 13.50 -1.53 17.73
CA ALA A 223 13.90 -2.90 17.53
C ALA A 223 12.74 -3.74 16.98
N ALA A 224 13.06 -4.80 16.23
CA ALA A 224 12.06 -5.68 15.64
C ALA A 224 11.05 -6.19 16.66
N LYS A 225 9.77 -6.14 16.31
CA LYS A 225 8.61 -6.60 17.10
C LYS A 225 8.44 -5.90 18.47
N SER A 226 9.03 -4.72 18.67
CA SER A 226 8.99 -4.04 19.96
C SER A 226 7.64 -3.38 20.28
N ASP A 227 6.93 -2.89 19.29
CA ASP A 227 5.72 -2.08 19.49
C ASP A 227 4.74 -2.22 18.30
N TYR A 228 4.17 -3.41 18.15
CA TYR A 228 3.18 -3.66 17.09
C TYR A 228 1.94 -2.75 17.27
N PRO A 229 1.37 -2.15 16.19
CA PRO A 229 1.70 -2.34 14.76
C PRO A 229 2.69 -1.30 14.20
N ARG A 230 3.42 -0.59 15.04
CA ARG A 230 4.38 0.43 14.60
C ARG A 230 5.53 -0.18 13.80
N ALA A 231 6.02 0.60 12.83
CA ALA A 231 7.16 0.20 12.00
C ALA A 231 8.44 0.05 12.84
N ASP A 232 9.23 -0.93 12.50
CA ASP A 232 10.46 -1.28 13.17
C ASP A 232 11.60 -1.55 12.17
N ILE A 233 12.76 -1.95 12.64
CA ILE A 233 13.92 -2.22 11.79
C ILE A 233 13.66 -3.35 10.77
N GLY A 234 12.76 -4.29 11.06
CA GLY A 234 12.33 -5.33 10.11
C GLY A 234 11.54 -4.74 8.95
N SER A 235 10.70 -3.74 9.21
CA SER A 235 9.99 -2.98 8.17
C SER A 235 10.95 -2.32 7.18
N VAL A 236 12.06 -1.75 7.69
CA VAL A 236 13.09 -1.08 6.88
C VAL A 236 13.78 -2.07 5.95
N TYR A 237 14.29 -3.19 6.49
CA TYR A 237 14.93 -4.21 5.66
C TYR A 237 13.97 -4.91 4.70
N GLY A 238 12.70 -5.09 5.13
CA GLY A 238 11.67 -5.64 4.26
C GLY A 238 11.38 -4.76 3.03
N LEU A 239 11.27 -3.44 3.22
CA LEU A 239 11.11 -2.52 2.11
C LEU A 239 12.37 -2.42 1.23
N LEU A 240 13.57 -2.44 1.81
CA LEU A 240 14.83 -2.52 1.06
C LEU A 240 14.87 -3.77 0.17
N ALA A 241 14.51 -4.94 0.71
CA ALA A 241 14.46 -6.18 -0.05
C ALA A 241 13.51 -6.07 -1.26
N ARG A 242 12.31 -5.51 -1.07
CA ARG A 242 11.32 -5.28 -2.13
C ARG A 242 11.82 -4.29 -3.19
N LEU A 243 12.46 -3.20 -2.78
CA LEU A 243 13.05 -2.20 -3.68
C LEU A 243 14.16 -2.82 -4.54
N TYR A 244 15.09 -3.51 -3.92
CA TYR A 244 16.21 -4.14 -4.63
C TYR A 244 15.74 -5.26 -5.57
N LEU A 245 14.71 -6.04 -5.20
CA LEU A 245 14.10 -7.02 -6.09
C LEU A 245 13.59 -6.39 -7.40
N ASN A 246 13.01 -5.19 -7.33
CA ASN A 246 12.42 -4.49 -8.46
C ASN A 246 13.36 -3.40 -9.05
N ALA A 247 14.64 -3.36 -8.65
CA ALA A 247 15.58 -2.32 -9.03
C ALA A 247 15.75 -2.18 -10.54
N GLU A 248 15.78 -3.28 -11.28
CA GLU A 248 15.88 -3.27 -12.75
C GLU A 248 14.70 -2.52 -13.38
N VAL A 249 13.48 -2.68 -12.87
CA VAL A 249 12.28 -1.96 -13.33
C VAL A 249 12.36 -0.49 -12.94
N TYR A 250 12.75 -0.17 -11.70
CA TYR A 250 12.71 1.20 -11.19
C TYR A 250 13.83 2.09 -11.73
N THR A 251 14.97 1.50 -12.07
CA THR A 251 16.13 2.22 -12.62
C THR A 251 16.13 2.29 -14.15
N ALA A 252 15.22 1.57 -14.82
CA ALA A 252 15.06 1.62 -16.27
C ALA A 252 14.42 2.94 -16.72
N SER A 253 14.80 3.39 -17.92
CA SER A 253 14.15 4.47 -18.67
C SER A 253 14.01 4.06 -20.13
N GLU A 254 13.36 4.91 -20.97
CA GLU A 254 13.27 4.66 -22.41
C GLU A 254 14.65 4.50 -23.09
N LEU A 255 15.68 5.12 -22.53
CA LEU A 255 17.02 5.19 -23.12
C LEU A 255 18.05 4.32 -22.41
N VAL A 256 17.76 3.86 -21.19
CA VAL A 256 18.73 3.16 -20.32
C VAL A 256 18.10 1.90 -19.78
N ALA A 257 18.77 0.77 -19.97
CA ALA A 257 18.39 -0.48 -19.31
C ALA A 257 18.52 -0.34 -17.79
N GLY A 258 17.61 -0.96 -17.06
CA GLY A 258 17.65 -0.94 -15.60
C GLY A 258 18.82 -1.75 -15.04
N THR A 259 19.17 -1.48 -13.81
CA THR A 259 20.26 -2.15 -13.09
C THR A 259 19.69 -3.13 -12.09
N PRO A 260 19.88 -4.45 -12.25
CA PRO A 260 19.46 -5.43 -11.26
C PRO A 260 20.33 -5.34 -10.00
N MET A 261 19.71 -5.55 -8.83
CA MET A 261 20.35 -5.48 -7.51
C MET A 261 20.07 -6.76 -6.69
N TRP A 262 20.31 -7.91 -7.29
CA TRP A 262 20.00 -9.23 -6.69
C TRP A 262 20.83 -9.51 -5.43
N ALA A 263 22.09 -9.07 -5.39
CA ALA A 263 22.96 -9.26 -4.23
C ALA A 263 22.47 -8.42 -3.03
N GLU A 264 22.05 -7.19 -3.28
CA GLU A 264 21.49 -6.29 -2.28
C GLU A 264 20.13 -6.79 -1.78
N ALA A 265 19.28 -7.30 -2.67
CA ALA A 265 18.00 -7.92 -2.30
C ALA A 265 18.21 -9.11 -1.37
N LYS A 266 19.14 -10.01 -1.72
CA LYS A 266 19.54 -11.14 -0.89
C LYS A 266 20.05 -10.69 0.48
N ALA A 267 20.95 -9.71 0.52
CA ALA A 267 21.53 -9.21 1.75
C ALA A 267 20.47 -8.58 2.67
N ALA A 268 19.53 -7.81 2.13
CA ALA A 268 18.42 -7.22 2.90
C ALA A 268 17.53 -8.31 3.53
N CYS A 269 17.23 -9.40 2.80
CA CYS A 269 16.51 -10.55 3.35
C CYS A 269 17.29 -11.22 4.50
N GLU A 270 18.61 -11.35 4.37
CA GLU A 270 19.48 -11.92 5.41
C GLU A 270 19.50 -11.07 6.69
N GLU A 271 19.37 -9.74 6.58
CA GLU A 271 19.19 -8.89 7.76
C GLU A 271 17.83 -9.17 8.44
N VAL A 272 16.73 -9.32 7.67
CA VAL A 272 15.43 -9.73 8.25
C VAL A 272 15.53 -11.06 9.01
N TYR A 273 16.24 -12.04 8.47
CA TYR A 273 16.38 -13.36 9.12
C TYR A 273 17.10 -13.32 10.48
N LYS A 274 17.92 -12.29 10.73
CA LYS A 274 18.59 -12.09 12.04
C LYS A 274 17.64 -11.54 13.11
N LEU A 275 16.47 -11.03 12.74
CA LEU A 275 15.56 -10.30 13.63
C LEU A 275 14.54 -11.21 14.34
N GLY A 276 14.53 -12.51 14.05
CA GLY A 276 13.70 -13.49 14.76
C GLY A 276 12.22 -13.49 14.37
N TYR A 277 11.87 -13.03 13.16
CA TYR A 277 10.57 -13.29 12.55
C TYR A 277 10.41 -14.79 12.23
N SER A 278 9.17 -15.26 12.20
CA SER A 278 8.88 -16.68 11.93
C SER A 278 7.62 -16.81 11.08
N ILE A 279 7.58 -17.82 10.22
CA ILE A 279 6.39 -18.15 9.44
C ILE A 279 5.26 -18.56 10.39
N CYS A 280 4.09 -17.95 10.23
CA CYS A 280 2.87 -18.36 10.91
C CYS A 280 2.49 -19.79 10.45
N PRO A 281 2.31 -20.76 11.35
CA PRO A 281 2.03 -22.14 10.95
C PRO A 281 0.68 -22.34 10.27
N ASP A 282 -0.28 -21.44 10.53
CA ASP A 282 -1.59 -21.40 9.87
C ASP A 282 -1.68 -20.18 8.94
N TYR A 283 -1.74 -20.45 7.62
CA TYR A 283 -1.87 -19.38 6.62
C TYR A 283 -3.13 -18.53 6.81
N ALA A 284 -4.25 -19.17 7.18
CA ALA A 284 -5.51 -18.47 7.35
C ALA A 284 -5.46 -17.47 8.53
N ALA A 285 -4.71 -17.78 9.59
CA ALA A 285 -4.59 -16.91 10.75
C ALA A 285 -3.98 -15.53 10.44
N LEU A 286 -3.21 -15.41 9.35
CA LEU A 286 -2.66 -14.14 8.86
C LEU A 286 -3.73 -13.14 8.42
N PHE A 287 -4.95 -13.60 8.13
CA PHE A 287 -6.03 -12.81 7.52
C PHE A 287 -7.35 -12.94 8.30
N ARG A 288 -7.25 -13.26 9.59
CA ARG A 288 -8.39 -13.39 10.51
C ARG A 288 -8.58 -12.12 11.33
N GLY A 289 -9.81 -11.96 11.89
CA GLY A 289 -10.19 -10.78 12.66
C GLY A 289 -9.41 -10.55 13.96
N ASP A 290 -8.60 -11.51 14.35
CA ASP A 290 -7.70 -11.43 15.51
C ASP A 290 -6.20 -11.49 15.13
N ASN A 291 -5.87 -11.24 13.86
CA ASN A 291 -4.48 -11.36 13.40
C ASN A 291 -3.55 -10.33 14.07
N GLY A 292 -4.08 -9.17 14.50
CA GLY A 292 -3.38 -8.15 15.26
C GLY A 292 -3.06 -8.57 16.70
N GLU A 293 -3.84 -9.47 17.30
CA GLU A 293 -3.64 -10.01 18.65
C GLU A 293 -2.94 -11.37 18.62
N ASN A 294 -3.06 -12.12 17.54
CA ASN A 294 -2.47 -13.44 17.39
C ASN A 294 -0.94 -13.36 17.30
N ALA A 295 -0.25 -13.86 18.32
CA ALA A 295 1.20 -13.80 18.39
C ALA A 295 1.92 -14.54 17.24
N GLN A 296 1.31 -15.58 16.66
CA GLN A 296 1.89 -16.32 15.54
C GLN A 296 1.76 -15.51 14.24
N ALA A 297 0.61 -14.87 14.00
CA ALA A 297 0.41 -13.98 12.85
C ALA A 297 1.34 -12.76 12.93
N ARG A 298 1.37 -12.06 14.07
CA ARG A 298 2.31 -10.96 14.32
C ARG A 298 3.78 -11.38 14.21
N GLY A 299 4.09 -12.64 14.52
CA GLY A 299 5.43 -13.21 14.34
C GLY A 299 5.91 -13.19 12.90
N GLU A 300 5.00 -13.15 11.92
CA GLU A 300 5.32 -13.07 10.50
C GLU A 300 5.28 -11.64 9.94
N PHE A 301 4.56 -10.70 10.58
CA PHE A 301 4.38 -9.33 10.07
C PHE A 301 5.61 -8.46 10.35
N LEU A 302 6.20 -7.91 9.29
CA LEU A 302 7.24 -6.89 9.35
C LEU A 302 6.63 -5.48 9.37
N PHE A 303 5.54 -5.28 8.62
CA PHE A 303 4.79 -4.03 8.62
C PHE A 303 3.33 -4.30 8.26
N ALA A 304 2.40 -3.77 9.05
CA ALA A 304 0.96 -3.92 8.85
C ALA A 304 0.22 -2.60 9.10
N VAL A 305 -0.93 -2.44 8.45
CA VAL A 305 -1.88 -1.36 8.75
C VAL A 305 -2.97 -1.93 9.64
N PRO A 306 -3.13 -1.43 10.87
CA PRO A 306 -4.13 -1.93 11.79
C PRO A 306 -5.53 -1.44 11.41
N TYR A 307 -6.51 -2.32 11.61
CA TYR A 307 -7.93 -2.02 11.53
C TYR A 307 -8.63 -2.49 12.80
N ASP A 308 -9.58 -1.70 13.23
CA ASP A 308 -10.42 -1.99 14.40
C ASP A 308 -11.85 -1.55 14.09
N ALA A 309 -12.81 -2.45 14.28
CA ALA A 309 -14.20 -2.22 13.93
C ALA A 309 -14.88 -1.14 14.81
N GLU A 310 -14.29 -0.78 15.94
CA GLU A 310 -14.82 0.24 16.84
C GLU A 310 -14.18 1.61 16.58
N ASP A 311 -12.84 1.65 16.39
CA ASP A 311 -12.08 2.89 16.31
C ASP A 311 -11.81 3.34 14.87
N THR A 312 -11.52 2.43 13.92
CA THR A 312 -11.19 2.80 12.53
C THR A 312 -12.39 2.90 11.61
N GLN A 313 -13.44 2.14 11.81
CA GLN A 313 -14.75 2.18 11.11
C GLN A 313 -14.66 2.51 9.60
N SER A 314 -13.80 1.80 8.85
CA SER A 314 -13.56 2.04 7.43
C SER A 314 -14.30 1.04 6.55
N TYR A 315 -14.88 1.53 5.45
CA TYR A 315 -15.33 0.72 4.31
C TYR A 315 -14.23 0.56 3.23
N GLY A 316 -13.02 1.00 3.52
CA GLY A 316 -11.81 0.76 2.74
C GLY A 316 -11.06 -0.48 3.24
N GLY A 317 -9.81 -0.65 2.80
CA GLY A 317 -8.89 -1.67 3.26
C GLY A 317 -9.48 -3.06 3.38
N THR A 318 -9.26 -3.72 4.52
CA THR A 318 -9.74 -5.08 4.77
C THR A 318 -11.26 -5.16 4.91
N GLY A 319 -11.93 -4.08 5.30
CA GLY A 319 -13.39 -3.97 5.25
C GLY A 319 -13.92 -4.18 3.84
N TYR A 320 -13.37 -3.45 2.86
CA TYR A 320 -13.69 -3.66 1.45
C TYR A 320 -13.45 -5.10 0.99
N LEU A 321 -12.29 -5.67 1.33
CA LEU A 321 -11.91 -7.02 0.90
C LEU A 321 -12.86 -8.08 1.48
N THR A 322 -13.36 -7.88 2.69
CA THR A 322 -14.31 -8.77 3.34
C THR A 322 -15.73 -8.62 2.75
N PHE A 323 -16.22 -7.38 2.59
CA PHE A 323 -17.57 -7.10 2.07
C PHE A 323 -17.71 -7.45 0.58
N ALA A 324 -16.75 -7.05 -0.23
CA ALA A 324 -16.82 -7.24 -1.68
C ALA A 324 -16.62 -8.71 -2.11
N ALA A 325 -16.01 -9.54 -1.26
CA ALA A 325 -15.82 -10.96 -1.53
C ALA A 325 -17.09 -11.79 -1.30
N ALA A 326 -17.97 -11.38 -0.36
CA ALA A 326 -19.21 -12.06 -0.03
C ALA A 326 -20.43 -11.36 -0.66
N ALA A 327 -21.43 -12.11 -1.07
CA ALA A 327 -22.72 -11.56 -1.51
C ALA A 327 -23.70 -11.45 -0.33
N ALA A 328 -24.70 -10.57 -0.43
CA ALA A 328 -25.75 -10.46 0.59
C ALA A 328 -26.45 -11.81 0.86
N THR A 329 -26.64 -12.64 -0.17
CA THR A 329 -27.19 -14.00 -0.07
C THR A 329 -26.27 -15.00 0.62
N ASP A 330 -24.98 -14.72 0.73
CA ASP A 330 -24.05 -15.51 1.55
C ASP A 330 -24.21 -15.15 3.04
N ILE A 331 -24.58 -13.90 3.34
CA ILE A 331 -24.74 -13.40 4.71
C ILE A 331 -26.04 -13.88 5.34
N THR A 332 -27.16 -13.85 4.58
CA THR A 332 -28.48 -14.28 5.09
C THR A 332 -29.39 -14.74 3.95
N ASP A 333 -30.33 -15.63 4.25
CA ASP A 333 -31.44 -16.00 3.36
C ASP A 333 -32.66 -15.09 3.55
N GLY A 334 -32.57 -14.08 4.40
CA GLY A 334 -33.63 -13.11 4.67
C GLY A 334 -34.56 -13.53 5.84
N THR A 335 -34.32 -14.66 6.50
CA THR A 335 -35.02 -15.09 7.71
C THR A 335 -34.15 -14.89 8.95
N ASP A 336 -34.77 -14.82 10.13
CA ASP A 336 -34.05 -14.67 11.40
C ASP A 336 -33.05 -15.80 11.66
N ASP A 337 -33.39 -17.03 11.28
CA ASP A 337 -32.56 -18.22 11.46
C ASP A 337 -31.60 -18.46 10.27
N GLY A 338 -31.76 -17.68 9.18
CA GLY A 338 -30.99 -17.80 7.94
C GLY A 338 -29.66 -16.99 7.91
N PHE A 339 -29.28 -16.39 9.02
CA PHE A 339 -28.02 -15.63 9.10
C PHE A 339 -26.81 -16.57 9.16
N LYS A 340 -25.88 -16.44 8.20
CA LYS A 340 -24.73 -17.31 8.00
C LYS A 340 -23.39 -16.58 8.17
N ALA A 341 -23.30 -15.35 7.67
CA ALA A 341 -22.12 -14.47 7.74
C ALA A 341 -20.76 -15.20 7.59
N PRO A 342 -20.47 -15.86 6.46
CA PRO A 342 -19.29 -16.72 6.33
C PRO A 342 -17.96 -15.98 6.51
N THR A 343 -17.98 -14.66 6.36
CA THR A 343 -16.82 -13.78 6.49
C THR A 343 -16.75 -13.03 7.83
N GLY A 344 -17.62 -13.36 8.79
CA GLY A 344 -17.57 -12.80 10.14
C GLY A 344 -18.09 -11.38 10.30
N ILE A 345 -18.80 -10.84 9.29
CA ILE A 345 -19.45 -9.52 9.29
C ILE A 345 -20.89 -9.60 8.78
N ASN A 346 -21.68 -8.56 9.07
CA ASN A 346 -23.14 -8.58 8.86
C ASN A 346 -23.59 -8.14 7.47
N ASN A 347 -22.67 -7.88 6.54
CA ASN A 347 -22.98 -7.33 5.22
C ASN A 347 -22.11 -7.98 4.13
N GLY A 348 -22.63 -8.00 2.90
CA GLY A 348 -21.91 -8.47 1.72
C GLY A 348 -22.34 -7.66 0.49
N TRP A 349 -21.35 -7.11 -0.23
CA TRP A 349 -21.60 -6.27 -1.41
C TRP A 349 -21.46 -7.06 -2.70
N ALA A 350 -20.83 -8.23 -2.66
CA ALA A 350 -20.32 -8.94 -3.83
C ALA A 350 -19.34 -8.04 -4.64
N GLY A 351 -18.95 -8.48 -5.79
CA GLY A 351 -18.18 -7.67 -6.74
C GLY A 351 -16.84 -8.29 -7.09
N ILE A 352 -15.92 -8.44 -6.14
CA ILE A 352 -14.62 -9.04 -6.42
C ILE A 352 -14.70 -10.56 -6.49
N ARG A 353 -14.07 -11.12 -7.53
CA ARG A 353 -14.00 -12.57 -7.79
C ARG A 353 -12.64 -12.93 -8.35
N VAL A 354 -12.21 -14.15 -8.12
CA VAL A 354 -11.03 -14.71 -8.75
C VAL A 354 -11.44 -15.36 -10.07
N PRO A 355 -10.80 -15.01 -11.19
CA PRO A 355 -11.05 -15.65 -12.47
C PRO A 355 -10.73 -17.15 -12.43
N ASP A 356 -11.60 -17.98 -13.01
CA ASP A 356 -11.38 -19.43 -13.06
C ASP A 356 -10.01 -19.83 -13.64
N PRO A 357 -9.50 -19.22 -14.73
CA PRO A 357 -8.18 -19.55 -15.23
C PRO A 357 -7.05 -19.32 -14.23
N TYR A 358 -7.16 -18.34 -13.33
CA TYR A 358 -6.17 -18.12 -12.28
C TYR A 358 -6.13 -19.30 -11.29
N VAL A 359 -7.31 -19.75 -10.83
CA VAL A 359 -7.41 -20.89 -9.91
C VAL A 359 -6.91 -22.17 -10.57
N GLN A 360 -7.29 -22.40 -11.84
CA GLN A 360 -6.82 -23.54 -12.63
C GLN A 360 -5.30 -23.56 -12.79
N THR A 361 -4.70 -22.39 -13.08
CA THR A 361 -3.26 -22.27 -13.35
C THR A 361 -2.43 -22.43 -12.07
N TYR A 362 -2.82 -21.77 -10.98
CA TYR A 362 -1.96 -21.63 -9.81
C TYR A 362 -2.32 -22.57 -8.67
N PHE A 363 -3.60 -22.95 -8.50
CA PHE A 363 -4.05 -23.86 -7.44
C PHE A 363 -4.38 -25.26 -7.94
N THR A 364 -4.49 -25.45 -9.25
CA THR A 364 -4.67 -26.77 -9.90
C THR A 364 -5.67 -27.68 -9.18
N PRO A 365 -6.99 -27.34 -9.12
CA PRO A 365 -7.98 -28.13 -8.44
C PRO A 365 -7.98 -29.58 -8.95
N ALA A 366 -7.97 -30.57 -8.04
CA ALA A 366 -8.08 -31.99 -8.40
C ALA A 366 -9.51 -32.33 -8.89
N ALA A 367 -10.51 -31.62 -8.38
CA ALA A 367 -11.90 -31.69 -8.82
C ALA A 367 -12.62 -30.39 -8.47
N TYR A 368 -13.60 -30.01 -9.28
CA TYR A 368 -14.55 -28.94 -8.95
C TYR A 368 -15.86 -29.12 -9.74
N ASP A 369 -16.94 -28.68 -9.12
CA ASP A 369 -18.30 -28.73 -9.69
C ASP A 369 -19.05 -27.47 -9.24
N PHE A 370 -19.24 -26.53 -10.15
CA PHE A 370 -19.94 -25.28 -9.87
C PHE A 370 -21.44 -25.48 -9.62
N GLU A 371 -22.08 -26.48 -10.24
CA GLU A 371 -23.49 -26.79 -10.01
C GLU A 371 -23.71 -27.36 -8.59
N ALA A 372 -22.82 -28.27 -8.17
CA ALA A 372 -22.85 -28.83 -6.81
C ALA A 372 -22.24 -27.87 -5.77
N GLY A 373 -21.53 -26.84 -6.18
CA GLY A 373 -20.86 -25.90 -5.27
C GLY A 373 -19.67 -26.51 -4.52
N THR A 374 -19.00 -27.52 -5.09
CA THR A 374 -17.93 -28.29 -4.45
C THR A 374 -16.62 -28.23 -5.22
N TYR A 375 -15.50 -28.26 -4.50
CA TYR A 375 -14.16 -28.34 -5.10
C TYR A 375 -13.16 -29.06 -4.18
N SER A 376 -12.04 -29.47 -4.73
CA SER A 376 -10.92 -30.08 -4.01
C SER A 376 -9.59 -29.48 -4.48
N ILE A 377 -8.89 -28.82 -3.58
CA ILE A 377 -7.55 -28.26 -3.77
C ILE A 377 -6.65 -28.77 -2.65
N THR A 378 -5.50 -29.35 -3.01
CA THR A 378 -4.55 -29.91 -2.02
C THR A 378 -3.82 -28.81 -1.24
N ASP A 379 -3.48 -27.70 -1.89
CA ASP A 379 -2.85 -26.56 -1.25
C ASP A 379 -3.82 -25.91 -0.25
N LYS A 380 -3.42 -25.86 1.04
CA LYS A 380 -4.27 -25.32 2.11
C LYS A 380 -4.67 -23.86 1.89
N ARG A 381 -3.87 -23.08 1.14
CA ARG A 381 -4.20 -21.71 0.77
C ARG A 381 -5.44 -21.64 -0.13
N GLY A 382 -5.73 -22.72 -0.88
CA GLY A 382 -6.96 -22.85 -1.67
C GLY A 382 -8.24 -23.08 -0.86
N GLN A 383 -8.15 -23.31 0.46
CA GLN A 383 -9.32 -23.43 1.33
C GLN A 383 -10.09 -22.12 1.53
N MET A 384 -9.49 -20.99 1.13
CA MET A 384 -10.17 -19.69 1.14
C MET A 384 -11.18 -19.49 0.02
N PHE A 385 -11.26 -20.38 -0.96
CA PHE A 385 -12.21 -20.27 -2.07
C PHE A 385 -13.60 -20.79 -1.69
N ASN A 386 -14.60 -20.34 -2.45
CA ASN A 386 -15.95 -20.87 -2.42
C ASN A 386 -16.58 -20.69 -3.81
N ILE A 387 -17.29 -21.74 -4.29
CA ILE A 387 -17.98 -21.72 -5.59
C ILE A 387 -19.48 -21.95 -5.47
N GLN A 388 -20.01 -22.01 -4.26
CA GLN A 388 -21.45 -22.19 -4.06
C GLN A 388 -22.25 -21.03 -4.65
N GLY A 389 -23.19 -21.33 -5.53
CA GLY A 389 -24.00 -20.34 -6.23
C GLY A 389 -23.23 -19.50 -7.26
N GLN A 390 -22.06 -20.00 -7.69
CA GLN A 390 -21.26 -19.40 -8.75
C GLN A 390 -21.34 -20.24 -10.03
N THR A 391 -20.89 -19.66 -11.15
CA THR A 391 -20.70 -20.35 -12.42
C THR A 391 -19.27 -20.20 -12.90
N GLN A 392 -18.81 -21.13 -13.73
CA GLN A 392 -17.47 -21.09 -14.35
C GLN A 392 -17.37 -20.05 -15.48
N ASP A 393 -18.50 -19.45 -15.89
CA ASP A 393 -18.53 -18.44 -16.93
C ASP A 393 -17.57 -17.28 -16.62
N MET A 394 -17.10 -16.64 -17.67
CA MET A 394 -16.16 -15.52 -17.60
C MET A 394 -16.82 -14.16 -17.90
N ALA A 395 -18.16 -14.06 -17.78
CA ALA A 395 -18.85 -12.78 -17.92
C ALA A 395 -18.35 -11.78 -16.86
N LEU A 396 -17.77 -10.66 -17.31
CA LEU A 396 -17.02 -9.73 -16.46
C LEU A 396 -17.91 -9.10 -15.37
N TYR A 397 -19.10 -8.66 -15.76
CA TYR A 397 -20.00 -7.88 -14.90
C TYR A 397 -21.13 -8.70 -14.24
N GLU A 398 -21.02 -10.02 -14.29
CA GLU A 398 -21.95 -10.92 -13.59
C GLU A 398 -21.39 -11.29 -12.21
N PHE A 399 -22.18 -11.07 -11.16
CA PHE A 399 -21.79 -11.29 -9.77
C PHE A 399 -21.61 -12.78 -9.41
N ILE A 400 -22.21 -13.65 -10.22
CA ILE A 400 -22.20 -15.11 -10.00
C ILE A 400 -21.10 -15.83 -10.77
N THR A 401 -20.22 -15.13 -11.49
CA THR A 401 -19.17 -15.77 -12.31
C THR A 401 -17.80 -15.71 -11.62
N GLY A 402 -17.03 -16.79 -11.73
CA GLY A 402 -15.73 -16.96 -11.08
C GLY A 402 -15.81 -17.45 -9.63
N TRP A 403 -14.67 -17.51 -8.96
CA TRP A 403 -14.52 -18.02 -7.60
C TRP A 403 -14.65 -16.90 -6.57
N LYS A 404 -15.47 -17.08 -5.54
CA LYS A 404 -15.40 -16.26 -4.31
C LYS A 404 -14.10 -16.56 -3.59
N CYS A 405 -13.54 -15.57 -2.92
CA CYS A 405 -12.35 -15.73 -2.10
C CYS A 405 -12.58 -15.06 -0.74
N TRP A 406 -12.64 -15.87 0.31
CA TRP A 406 -12.83 -15.44 1.69
C TRP A 406 -11.52 -15.46 2.47
N LYS A 407 -10.43 -15.04 1.82
CA LYS A 407 -9.10 -14.91 2.42
C LYS A 407 -9.15 -13.98 3.64
N TYR A 408 -9.69 -12.78 3.47
CA TYR A 408 -9.94 -11.85 4.56
C TYR A 408 -11.25 -12.21 5.24
N ASN A 409 -11.15 -12.64 6.52
CA ASN A 409 -12.29 -13.19 7.24
C ASN A 409 -12.26 -12.72 8.70
N ASN A 410 -13.31 -12.01 9.11
CA ASN A 410 -13.35 -11.30 10.39
C ASN A 410 -13.65 -12.19 11.61
N TYR A 411 -13.80 -13.50 11.43
CA TYR A 411 -13.78 -14.41 12.58
C TYR A 411 -12.37 -14.53 13.16
N PRO A 412 -12.23 -14.73 14.49
CA PRO A 412 -10.97 -15.17 15.08
C PRO A 412 -10.45 -16.44 14.41
N HIS A 413 -9.14 -16.67 14.48
CA HIS A 413 -8.47 -17.76 13.76
C HIS A 413 -9.00 -19.17 14.11
N ASP A 414 -9.48 -19.36 15.34
CA ASP A 414 -10.02 -20.63 15.86
C ASP A 414 -11.56 -20.72 15.79
N LYS A 415 -12.24 -19.69 15.23
CA LYS A 415 -13.67 -19.57 15.15
C LYS A 415 -14.20 -19.54 13.71
N GLY A 416 -15.51 -19.66 13.58
CA GLY A 416 -16.19 -19.56 12.30
C GLY A 416 -17.72 -19.52 12.48
N PRO A 417 -18.49 -19.56 11.41
CA PRO A 417 -19.95 -19.47 11.46
C PRO A 417 -20.63 -20.64 12.20
N GLN A 418 -19.93 -21.75 12.45
CA GLN A 418 -20.40 -22.89 13.25
C GLN A 418 -20.33 -22.64 14.77
N ASP A 419 -19.57 -21.62 15.22
CA ASP A 419 -19.52 -21.20 16.62
C ASP A 419 -20.64 -20.19 16.88
N ALA A 420 -21.59 -20.55 17.77
CA ALA A 420 -22.80 -19.75 17.98
C ALA A 420 -22.52 -18.36 18.58
N ASP A 421 -21.50 -18.23 19.44
CA ASP A 421 -21.14 -16.94 20.05
C ASP A 421 -20.41 -16.06 19.02
N ALA A 422 -19.51 -16.61 18.22
CA ALA A 422 -18.86 -15.91 17.14
C ALA A 422 -19.87 -15.46 16.06
N LEU A 423 -20.82 -16.30 15.68
CA LEU A 423 -21.90 -15.96 14.75
C LEU A 423 -22.79 -14.83 15.31
N LYS A 424 -23.10 -14.86 16.61
CA LYS A 424 -23.85 -13.80 17.28
C LYS A 424 -23.08 -12.47 17.24
N THR A 425 -21.77 -12.51 17.45
CA THR A 425 -20.89 -11.33 17.34
C THR A 425 -20.87 -10.81 15.91
N ALA A 426 -20.70 -11.67 14.90
CA ALA A 426 -20.72 -11.31 13.49
C ALA A 426 -22.00 -10.56 13.06
N ARG A 427 -23.15 -10.88 13.70
CA ARG A 427 -24.44 -10.22 13.42
C ARG A 427 -24.42 -8.72 13.72
N THR A 428 -23.57 -8.27 14.61
CA THR A 428 -23.44 -6.85 15.00
C THR A 428 -22.18 -6.17 14.43
N LYS A 429 -21.27 -6.93 13.83
CA LYS A 429 -20.03 -6.39 13.25
C LYS A 429 -20.28 -5.78 11.86
N SER A 430 -20.09 -4.47 11.76
CA SER A 430 -20.25 -3.70 10.50
C SER A 430 -18.93 -3.26 9.90
N TYR A 431 -17.81 -3.49 10.56
CA TYR A 431 -16.46 -3.13 10.10
C TYR A 431 -15.48 -4.27 10.38
N SER A 432 -14.34 -4.25 9.71
CA SER A 432 -13.30 -5.26 9.83
C SER A 432 -12.35 -4.97 11.00
N ASP A 433 -11.93 -6.03 11.68
CA ASP A 433 -10.85 -6.02 12.68
C ASP A 433 -9.52 -6.55 12.10
N ILE A 434 -9.48 -6.90 10.81
CA ILE A 434 -8.34 -7.58 10.19
C ILE A 434 -7.25 -6.55 9.86
N ASP A 435 -6.08 -6.68 10.43
CA ASP A 435 -4.91 -5.88 10.03
C ASP A 435 -4.45 -6.30 8.64
N PHE A 436 -4.07 -5.32 7.80
CA PHE A 436 -3.56 -5.58 6.45
C PHE A 436 -2.04 -5.69 6.45
N PRO A 437 -1.47 -6.88 6.20
CA PRO A 437 -0.01 -7.03 6.16
C PRO A 437 0.55 -6.41 4.89
N LEU A 438 1.32 -5.33 5.03
CA LEU A 438 2.01 -4.66 3.92
C LEU A 438 3.33 -5.32 3.58
N ILE A 439 4.04 -5.85 4.58
CA ILE A 439 5.28 -6.63 4.41
C ILE A 439 5.25 -7.78 5.41
N ARG A 440 5.46 -9.00 4.96
CA ARG A 440 5.52 -10.18 5.82
C ARG A 440 6.63 -11.15 5.39
N LEU A 441 7.04 -12.03 6.29
CA LEU A 441 8.17 -12.93 6.09
C LEU A 441 7.99 -13.88 4.89
N GLY A 442 6.74 -14.28 4.59
CA GLY A 442 6.45 -15.09 3.39
C GLY A 442 6.91 -14.42 2.10
N GLU A 443 6.70 -13.11 1.96
CA GLU A 443 7.24 -12.33 0.84
C GLU A 443 8.77 -12.31 0.84
N ILE A 444 9.40 -12.11 2.01
CA ILE A 444 10.86 -12.09 2.14
C ILE A 444 11.48 -13.41 1.69
N HIS A 445 10.83 -14.55 1.99
CA HIS A 445 11.29 -15.86 1.51
C HIS A 445 11.26 -15.96 -0.02
N LEU A 446 10.25 -15.40 -0.66
CA LEU A 446 10.11 -15.39 -2.12
C LEU A 446 11.09 -14.40 -2.78
N ILE A 447 11.33 -13.22 -2.17
CA ILE A 447 12.38 -12.29 -2.61
C ILE A 447 13.75 -12.96 -2.54
N TYR A 448 14.05 -13.62 -1.41
CA TYR A 448 15.31 -14.33 -1.22
C TYR A 448 15.51 -15.44 -2.26
N ALA A 449 14.44 -16.19 -2.55
CA ALA A 449 14.50 -17.27 -3.53
C ALA A 449 14.75 -16.74 -4.96
N GLU A 450 14.11 -15.64 -5.34
CA GLU A 450 14.32 -15.02 -6.65
C GLU A 450 15.73 -14.43 -6.78
N ALA A 451 16.20 -13.72 -5.75
CA ALA A 451 17.57 -13.22 -5.72
C ALA A 451 18.61 -14.35 -5.78
N CYS A 452 18.43 -15.43 -5.03
CA CYS A 452 19.29 -16.60 -5.08
C CYS A 452 19.29 -17.28 -6.45
N MET A 453 18.16 -17.37 -7.14
CA MET A 453 18.06 -17.91 -8.50
C MET A 453 18.93 -17.11 -9.47
N HIS A 454 18.82 -15.78 -9.45
CA HIS A 454 19.62 -14.92 -10.32
C HIS A 454 21.12 -14.93 -10.00
N LEU A 455 21.50 -15.28 -8.77
CA LEU A 455 22.89 -15.36 -8.31
C LEU A 455 23.50 -16.77 -8.42
N GLY A 456 22.74 -17.78 -8.90
CA GLY A 456 23.19 -19.18 -8.92
C GLY A 456 23.41 -19.76 -7.52
N ALA A 457 22.62 -19.34 -6.54
CA ALA A 457 22.73 -19.71 -5.14
C ALA A 457 21.45 -20.39 -4.60
N GLU A 458 20.68 -21.05 -5.46
CA GLU A 458 19.34 -21.60 -5.20
C GLU A 458 19.29 -22.54 -3.99
N ALA A 459 20.37 -23.29 -3.76
CA ALA A 459 20.46 -24.21 -2.62
C ALA A 459 20.28 -23.50 -1.25
N GLN A 460 20.58 -22.19 -1.17
CA GLN A 460 20.42 -21.41 0.05
C GLN A 460 18.94 -21.06 0.32
N ALA A 461 18.12 -20.96 -0.74
CA ALA A 461 16.72 -20.58 -0.63
C ALA A 461 15.76 -21.78 -0.46
N LEU A 462 16.17 -22.98 -0.85
CA LEU A 462 15.31 -24.18 -0.75
C LEU A 462 14.76 -24.41 0.67
N PRO A 463 15.52 -24.23 1.78
CA PRO A 463 14.97 -24.35 3.12
C PRO A 463 13.84 -23.35 3.41
N LYS A 464 13.93 -22.12 2.88
CA LYS A 464 12.93 -21.08 3.06
C LYS A 464 11.65 -21.37 2.26
N LEU A 465 11.78 -21.85 1.05
CA LEU A 465 10.64 -22.33 0.26
C LEU A 465 9.99 -23.58 0.88
N LYS A 466 10.78 -24.42 1.54
CA LYS A 466 10.23 -25.56 2.29
C LYS A 466 9.35 -25.13 3.47
N GLU A 467 9.71 -24.07 4.20
CA GLU A 467 8.86 -23.51 5.27
C GLU A 467 7.46 -23.12 4.73
N LEU A 468 7.39 -22.49 3.54
CA LEU A 468 6.13 -22.13 2.89
C LEU A 468 5.34 -23.37 2.41
N ALA A 469 6.04 -24.34 1.79
CA ALA A 469 5.44 -25.58 1.30
C ALA A 469 4.86 -26.43 2.45
N ASP A 470 5.60 -26.56 3.55
CA ASP A 470 5.16 -27.30 4.75
C ASP A 470 3.86 -26.67 5.32
N ARG A 471 3.81 -25.34 5.43
CA ARG A 471 2.60 -24.62 5.84
C ARG A 471 1.43 -24.87 4.90
N ALA A 472 1.67 -24.77 3.60
CA ALA A 472 0.67 -25.00 2.57
C ALA A 472 0.24 -26.47 2.45
N GLY A 473 0.97 -27.41 3.05
CA GLY A 473 0.71 -28.84 2.98
C GLY A 473 0.99 -29.43 1.59
N VAL A 474 1.93 -28.84 0.85
CA VAL A 474 2.33 -29.29 -0.49
C VAL A 474 3.79 -29.78 -0.51
N THR A 475 4.15 -30.52 -1.56
CA THR A 475 5.54 -30.95 -1.75
C THR A 475 6.44 -29.75 -2.03
N ALA A 476 7.53 -29.63 -1.27
CA ALA A 476 8.51 -28.58 -1.48
C ALA A 476 9.23 -28.75 -2.83
N THR A 477 9.49 -27.64 -3.51
CA THR A 477 10.30 -27.67 -4.74
C THR A 477 11.75 -28.06 -4.45
N THR A 478 12.40 -28.70 -5.43
CA THR A 478 13.83 -29.00 -5.42
C THR A 478 14.60 -28.11 -6.41
N THR A 479 13.90 -27.34 -7.22
CA THR A 479 14.47 -26.43 -8.23
C THR A 479 13.74 -25.10 -8.18
N ILE A 480 14.45 -24.02 -8.42
CA ILE A 480 13.88 -22.67 -8.48
C ILE A 480 13.97 -22.18 -9.91
N THR A 481 12.81 -21.92 -10.53
CA THR A 481 12.71 -21.33 -11.86
C THR A 481 11.82 -20.10 -11.80
N GLN A 482 11.87 -19.26 -12.82
CA GLN A 482 10.99 -18.10 -12.91
C GLN A 482 9.50 -18.51 -12.90
N GLU A 483 9.14 -19.58 -13.62
CA GLU A 483 7.77 -20.10 -13.67
C GLU A 483 7.29 -20.57 -12.28
N PHE A 484 8.17 -21.24 -11.54
CA PHE A 484 7.88 -21.63 -10.16
C PHE A 484 7.62 -20.39 -9.28
N LEU A 485 8.50 -19.38 -9.37
CA LEU A 485 8.37 -18.15 -8.56
C LEU A 485 7.11 -17.36 -8.90
N VAL A 486 6.79 -17.20 -10.19
CA VAL A 486 5.54 -16.58 -10.65
C VAL A 486 4.32 -17.27 -10.04
N ALA A 487 4.32 -18.62 -10.07
CA ALA A 487 3.22 -19.42 -9.54
C ALA A 487 3.18 -19.40 -8.00
N GLU A 488 4.34 -19.46 -7.33
CA GLU A 488 4.38 -19.48 -5.87
C GLU A 488 4.02 -18.11 -5.30
N ARG A 489 4.48 -17.00 -5.91
CA ARG A 489 4.04 -15.65 -5.54
C ARG A 489 2.53 -15.46 -5.78
N ALA A 490 1.98 -16.01 -6.86
CA ALA A 490 0.54 -15.99 -7.12
C ALA A 490 -0.25 -16.68 -6.01
N ARG A 491 0.19 -17.85 -5.52
CA ARG A 491 -0.46 -18.57 -4.42
C ARG A 491 -0.28 -17.90 -3.07
N GLU A 492 0.97 -17.55 -2.77
CA GLU A 492 1.35 -17.05 -1.45
C GLU A 492 0.83 -15.63 -1.18
N LEU A 493 0.98 -14.73 -2.15
CA LEU A 493 0.70 -13.30 -2.00
C LEU A 493 -0.62 -12.86 -2.68
N MET A 494 -1.48 -13.80 -3.05
CA MET A 494 -2.76 -13.50 -3.69
C MET A 494 -3.56 -12.47 -2.87
N TRP A 495 -4.01 -11.39 -3.51
CA TRP A 495 -4.79 -10.31 -2.92
C TRP A 495 -4.09 -9.54 -1.77
N GLU A 496 -2.75 -9.48 -1.80
CA GLU A 496 -1.95 -8.67 -0.88
C GLU A 496 -1.31 -7.44 -1.58
N ALA A 497 -1.88 -7.01 -2.70
CA ALA A 497 -1.45 -5.85 -3.48
C ALA A 497 -0.04 -5.97 -4.09
N HIS A 498 0.30 -7.12 -4.66
CA HIS A 498 1.59 -7.41 -5.29
C HIS A 498 1.53 -7.76 -6.77
N ARG A 499 0.37 -8.26 -7.24
CA ARG A 499 0.33 -9.00 -8.51
C ARG A 499 0.76 -8.21 -9.73
N ARG A 500 0.30 -6.94 -9.85
CA ARG A 500 0.69 -6.07 -10.96
C ARG A 500 2.20 -5.83 -10.99
N THR A 501 2.80 -5.46 -9.87
CA THR A 501 4.24 -5.22 -9.74
C THR A 501 5.04 -6.47 -10.10
N ASP A 502 4.60 -7.66 -9.67
CA ASP A 502 5.22 -8.93 -10.04
C ASP A 502 5.14 -9.19 -11.55
N LEU A 503 3.98 -9.05 -12.16
CA LEU A 503 3.81 -9.27 -13.61
C LEU A 503 4.64 -8.29 -14.44
N ILE A 504 4.80 -7.04 -14.00
CA ILE A 504 5.68 -6.05 -14.65
C ILE A 504 7.13 -6.53 -14.58
N ARG A 505 7.62 -6.94 -13.39
CA ARG A 505 9.00 -7.42 -13.21
C ARG A 505 9.31 -8.65 -14.04
N TYR A 506 8.36 -9.57 -14.18
CA TYR A 506 8.51 -10.76 -15.01
C TYR A 506 8.29 -10.52 -16.52
N GLY A 507 8.01 -9.28 -16.94
CA GLY A 507 7.73 -8.94 -18.35
C GLY A 507 6.44 -9.56 -18.88
N MET A 508 5.47 -9.78 -17.99
CA MET A 508 4.19 -10.45 -18.30
C MET A 508 3.00 -9.50 -18.32
N TYR A 509 3.21 -8.19 -18.05
CA TYR A 509 2.12 -7.22 -17.91
C TYR A 509 1.83 -6.48 -19.21
N GLY A 510 2.50 -5.36 -19.48
CA GLY A 510 2.31 -4.53 -20.66
C GLY A 510 3.21 -4.90 -21.83
N GLY A 511 2.94 -4.33 -23.00
CA GLY A 511 3.69 -4.57 -24.22
C GLY A 511 3.36 -5.88 -24.92
N ASN A 512 4.21 -6.27 -25.86
CA ASN A 512 4.01 -7.47 -26.68
C ASN A 512 4.46 -8.73 -25.92
N THR A 513 3.66 -9.16 -24.96
CA THR A 513 3.89 -10.38 -24.17
C THR A 513 3.00 -11.52 -24.64
N SER A 514 3.50 -12.76 -24.57
CA SER A 514 2.73 -13.97 -24.83
C SER A 514 1.77 -14.34 -23.69
N TYR A 515 1.93 -13.74 -22.51
CA TYR A 515 1.05 -13.98 -21.36
C TYR A 515 -0.20 -13.11 -21.47
N SER A 516 -1.36 -13.75 -21.46
CA SER A 516 -2.67 -13.09 -21.46
C SER A 516 -3.56 -13.68 -20.36
N TRP A 517 -4.41 -12.85 -19.78
CA TRP A 517 -5.44 -13.25 -18.85
C TRP A 517 -6.79 -12.67 -19.28
N PRO A 518 -7.91 -13.18 -18.78
CA PRO A 518 -9.23 -12.67 -19.13
C PRO A 518 -9.32 -11.15 -18.96
N PHE A 519 -9.91 -10.48 -19.95
CA PHE A 519 -10.13 -9.03 -19.98
C PHE A 519 -8.88 -8.15 -20.01
N LYS A 520 -7.68 -8.72 -20.10
CA LYS A 520 -6.44 -7.97 -20.30
C LYS A 520 -6.53 -7.13 -21.58
N GLY A 521 -6.37 -5.80 -21.46
CA GLY A 521 -6.35 -4.88 -22.59
C GLY A 521 -7.69 -4.70 -23.31
N GLY A 522 -8.82 -5.02 -22.68
CA GLY A 522 -10.15 -4.84 -23.25
C GLY A 522 -11.20 -5.83 -22.76
N ASP A 523 -12.36 -5.87 -23.43
CA ASP A 523 -13.53 -6.67 -23.01
C ASP A 523 -13.45 -8.15 -23.41
N SER A 524 -12.36 -8.61 -24.01
CA SER A 524 -12.21 -10.01 -24.41
C SER A 524 -11.98 -10.91 -23.21
N ALA A 525 -12.82 -11.95 -23.05
CA ALA A 525 -12.64 -12.99 -22.06
C ALA A 525 -11.36 -13.83 -22.26
N TYR A 526 -10.74 -13.76 -23.41
CA TYR A 526 -9.45 -14.41 -23.72
C TYR A 526 -8.26 -13.46 -23.52
N GLY A 527 -8.52 -12.20 -23.20
CA GLY A 527 -7.50 -11.18 -23.07
C GLY A 527 -6.86 -10.78 -24.42
N GLN A 528 -6.08 -9.73 -24.37
CA GLN A 528 -5.23 -9.27 -25.47
C GLN A 528 -4.08 -8.44 -24.89
N THR A 529 -3.04 -8.19 -25.69
CA THR A 529 -1.94 -7.30 -25.26
C THR A 529 -2.41 -5.84 -25.26
N PHE A 530 -1.74 -5.02 -24.47
CA PHE A 530 -1.87 -3.56 -24.45
C PHE A 530 -0.48 -2.91 -24.36
N GLU A 531 -0.41 -1.62 -24.63
CA GLU A 531 0.84 -0.90 -24.76
C GLU A 531 1.67 -0.90 -23.46
N LYS A 532 3.00 -0.95 -23.61
CA LYS A 532 3.92 -1.04 -22.48
C LYS A 532 3.87 0.18 -21.55
N TYR A 533 3.58 1.38 -22.09
CA TYR A 533 3.49 2.58 -21.26
C TYR A 533 2.44 2.45 -20.15
N MET A 534 1.43 1.58 -20.31
CA MET A 534 0.42 1.29 -19.28
C MET A 534 0.96 0.49 -18.08
N GLU A 535 2.26 0.16 -18.06
CA GLU A 535 2.95 -0.26 -16.85
C GLU A 535 3.07 0.86 -15.80
N LEU A 536 2.79 2.09 -16.18
CA LEU A 536 2.56 3.21 -15.27
C LEU A 536 1.15 3.76 -15.48
N PHE A 537 0.55 4.29 -14.43
CA PHE A 537 -0.71 5.02 -14.56
C PHE A 537 -0.46 6.47 -14.97
N SER A 538 -1.46 7.08 -15.59
CA SER A 538 -1.44 8.51 -15.90
C SER A 538 -1.40 9.36 -14.62
N ILE A 539 -0.67 10.47 -14.65
CA ILE A 539 -0.76 11.51 -13.62
C ILE A 539 -2.17 12.11 -13.69
N PRO A 540 -2.87 12.29 -12.55
CA PRO A 540 -4.23 12.81 -12.56
C PRO A 540 -4.31 14.20 -13.23
N PRO A 541 -5.30 14.44 -14.11
CA PRO A 541 -5.39 15.70 -14.87
C PRO A 541 -5.57 16.95 -13.99
N THR A 542 -6.22 16.80 -12.82
CA THR A 542 -6.37 17.88 -11.85
C THR A 542 -5.02 18.33 -11.27
N GLU A 543 -4.09 17.40 -11.12
CA GLU A 543 -2.76 17.68 -10.59
C GLU A 543 -1.87 18.35 -11.65
N LEU A 544 -1.93 17.87 -12.91
CA LEU A 544 -1.27 18.51 -14.04
C LEU A 544 -1.74 19.97 -14.22
N ALA A 545 -3.06 20.19 -14.11
CA ALA A 545 -3.63 21.54 -14.22
C ALA A 545 -3.24 22.47 -13.07
N SER A 546 -2.96 21.93 -11.88
CA SER A 546 -2.60 22.70 -10.68
C SER A 546 -1.10 22.98 -10.56
N ASN A 547 -0.25 22.24 -11.25
CA ASN A 547 1.20 22.32 -11.15
C ASN A 547 1.85 22.22 -12.54
N GLU A 548 2.23 23.37 -13.11
CA GLU A 548 2.87 23.49 -14.43
C GLU A 548 4.23 22.78 -14.57
N LYS A 549 4.81 22.32 -13.47
CA LYS A 549 6.07 21.56 -13.47
C LYS A 549 5.88 20.06 -13.52
N LEU A 550 4.63 19.60 -13.54
CA LEU A 550 4.31 18.19 -13.76
C LEU A 550 4.15 17.90 -15.25
N HIS A 551 4.61 16.75 -15.66
CA HIS A 551 4.46 16.23 -17.02
C HIS A 551 3.78 14.86 -16.96
N GLN A 552 2.96 14.57 -17.94
CA GLN A 552 2.32 13.27 -18.07
C GLN A 552 3.36 12.19 -18.40
N ASN A 553 3.07 10.95 -18.00
CA ASN A 553 3.89 9.81 -18.36
C ASN A 553 3.88 9.58 -19.88
N PRO A 554 5.02 9.16 -20.47
CA PRO A 554 5.08 8.84 -21.90
C PRO A 554 3.98 7.87 -22.33
N GLY A 555 3.41 8.10 -23.51
CA GLY A 555 2.30 7.31 -24.05
C GLY A 555 0.90 7.83 -23.70
N TYR A 556 0.76 8.67 -22.69
CA TYR A 556 -0.46 9.41 -22.38
C TYR A 556 -0.41 10.81 -22.98
N VAL A 557 -1.57 11.39 -23.27
CA VAL A 557 -1.65 12.76 -23.82
C VAL A 557 -1.46 13.77 -22.69
N ASP A 558 -0.58 14.75 -22.87
CA ASP A 558 -0.44 15.86 -21.93
C ASP A 558 -1.71 16.72 -21.94
N GLY A 559 -2.31 16.90 -20.77
CA GLY A 559 -3.51 17.73 -20.62
C GLY A 559 -3.32 19.20 -20.99
N SER A 560 -2.07 19.65 -21.22
CA SER A 560 -1.72 20.98 -21.75
C SER A 560 -1.75 21.08 -23.29
N ALA A 561 -1.94 19.97 -24.01
CA ALA A 561 -1.98 19.94 -25.48
C ALA A 561 -3.41 20.01 -26.06
N ALA A 562 -4.42 20.25 -25.23
CA ALA A 562 -5.81 20.47 -25.65
C ALA A 562 -6.11 21.99 -25.69
N GLU A 563 -5.44 22.74 -26.58
CA GLU A 563 -5.90 24.03 -27.10
C GLU A 563 -6.21 23.91 -28.60
#